data_49d92b8440320dbf3137c933a2b665a2
#
_entry.id   49d92b8440320dbf3137c933a2b665a2
#
_cell.length_a   1.000
_cell.length_b   1.000
_cell.length_c   1.000
_cell.angle_alpha   90.00
_cell.angle_beta   90.00
_cell.angle_gamma   90.00
#
_symmetry.space_group_name_H-M   'P 1'
#
loop_
_entity.id
_entity.type
_entity.pdbx_description
1 polymer ?
#
loop_
_entity_poly.entity_id
_entity_poly.type
_entity_poly.pdbx_seq_one_letter_code
_entity_poly.pdbx_strand_id
1 'polypeptide(L)'
;MARCMMTVTSAAPKNFAKAIMQPAWHPAINKEIGNFIDNTFFQWIKDVGQRRMMMIWLLSFKADMTMKARLVVNGKMCKPGLDYNPDETYCGNVAATSIKVFFALSALYGLTLRGGDLVGAYLVTPGSKDFILCMATPDGIVAPKGMVLQVLGNLYGLPSSGRNFSKAVDAIVLKLGYKNTPYDPKFFCKWIDWMPILVVFTATIFAGVVLHIC
;
A
#
# COMPACT_ATOMS: atom_id res chain seq x y z
N MET A 1 43.82 9.02 -9.54
CA MET A 1 42.78 8.65 -10.52
C MET A 1 41.46 9.25 -10.06
N ALA A 2 41.00 10.35 -10.66
CA ALA A 2 39.73 11.00 -10.34
C ALA A 2 38.61 10.22 -11.00
N ARG A 3 37.73 9.63 -10.19
CA ARG A 3 36.46 9.07 -10.66
C ARG A 3 35.55 10.23 -11.05
N CYS A 4 35.39 10.45 -12.34
CA CYS A 4 34.38 11.35 -12.88
C CYS A 4 33.00 10.79 -12.49
N MET A 5 32.37 11.38 -11.48
CA MET A 5 30.96 11.15 -11.19
C MET A 5 30.15 11.80 -12.31
N MET A 6 29.80 11.03 -13.33
CA MET A 6 28.72 11.41 -14.22
C MET A 6 27.43 11.48 -13.39
N THR A 7 27.02 12.68 -13.06
CA THR A 7 25.70 12.97 -12.52
C THR A 7 24.70 12.73 -13.65
N VAL A 8 24.26 11.49 -13.83
CA VAL A 8 23.13 11.19 -14.72
C VAL A 8 21.87 11.63 -13.97
N THR A 9 21.51 12.89 -14.11
CA THR A 9 20.19 13.40 -13.76
C THR A 9 19.19 12.97 -14.84
N SER A 10 18.99 11.67 -15.04
CA SER A 10 17.90 11.19 -15.88
C SER A 10 16.64 11.23 -15.06
N ALA A 11 15.73 12.13 -15.38
CA ALA A 11 14.38 12.10 -14.82
C ALA A 11 13.72 10.76 -15.17
N ALA A 12 12.95 10.20 -14.23
CA ALA A 12 12.19 8.98 -14.49
C ALA A 12 11.27 9.16 -15.72
N PRO A 13 11.07 8.11 -16.54
CA PRO A 13 10.19 8.18 -17.69
C PRO A 13 8.78 8.61 -17.27
N LYS A 14 8.16 9.49 -18.07
CA LYS A 14 6.84 10.05 -17.75
C LYS A 14 5.69 9.07 -17.92
N ASN A 15 5.87 8.00 -18.69
CA ASN A 15 4.85 6.98 -18.95
C ASN A 15 5.47 5.65 -19.36
N PHE A 16 4.63 4.61 -19.46
CA PHE A 16 5.04 3.26 -19.83
C PHE A 16 5.75 3.20 -21.19
N ALA A 17 5.19 3.86 -22.23
CA ALA A 17 5.76 3.83 -23.58
C ALA A 17 7.20 4.36 -23.63
N LYS A 18 7.55 5.35 -22.81
CA LYS A 18 8.93 5.84 -22.68
C LYS A 18 9.81 4.93 -21.82
N ALA A 19 9.23 4.26 -20.84
CA ALA A 19 9.97 3.37 -19.96
C ALA A 19 10.36 2.07 -20.67
N ILE A 20 9.46 1.48 -21.46
CA ILE A 20 9.71 0.23 -22.18
C ILE A 20 10.80 0.38 -23.26
N MET A 21 11.04 1.59 -23.75
CA MET A 21 12.14 1.90 -24.68
C MET A 21 13.52 1.95 -23.99
N GLN A 22 13.54 1.88 -22.67
CA GLN A 22 14.78 1.93 -21.86
C GLN A 22 15.00 0.58 -21.17
N PRO A 23 15.93 -0.26 -21.66
CA PRO A 23 16.15 -1.62 -21.11
C PRO A 23 16.38 -1.66 -19.60
N ALA A 24 16.96 -0.60 -19.03
CA ALA A 24 17.19 -0.49 -17.59
C ALA A 24 15.91 -0.54 -16.75
N TRP A 25 14.73 -0.15 -17.30
CA TRP A 25 13.44 -0.19 -16.61
C TRP A 25 12.74 -1.54 -16.68
N HIS A 26 13.14 -2.43 -17.61
CA HIS A 26 12.48 -3.72 -17.82
C HIS A 26 12.42 -4.59 -16.55
N PRO A 27 13.48 -4.71 -15.72
CA PRO A 27 13.38 -5.50 -14.49
C PRO A 27 12.33 -4.99 -13.52
N ALA A 28 12.23 -3.67 -13.35
CA ALA A 28 11.24 -3.05 -12.46
C ALA A 28 9.81 -3.21 -12.98
N ILE A 29 9.61 -3.05 -14.29
CA ILE A 29 8.32 -3.24 -14.98
C ILE A 29 7.89 -4.70 -14.91
N ASN A 30 8.77 -5.64 -15.27
CA ASN A 30 8.45 -7.06 -15.25
C ASN A 30 8.12 -7.57 -13.85
N LYS A 31 8.84 -7.07 -12.84
CA LYS A 31 8.54 -7.39 -11.44
C LYS A 31 7.13 -6.94 -11.05
N GLU A 32 6.74 -5.72 -11.45
CA GLU A 32 5.40 -5.19 -11.13
C GLU A 32 4.30 -5.93 -11.89
N ILE A 33 4.53 -6.28 -13.18
CA ILE A 33 3.61 -7.10 -13.97
C ILE A 33 3.46 -8.49 -13.34
N GLY A 34 4.56 -9.13 -12.92
CA GLY A 34 4.53 -10.40 -12.20
C GLY A 34 3.69 -10.31 -10.93
N ASN A 35 3.97 -9.33 -10.08
CA ASN A 35 3.20 -9.09 -8.87
C ASN A 35 1.71 -8.87 -9.15
N PHE A 36 1.38 -8.23 -10.28
CA PHE A 36 0.01 -7.98 -10.69
C PHE A 36 -0.69 -9.25 -11.15
N ILE A 37 -0.02 -10.07 -11.98
CA ILE A 37 -0.59 -11.31 -12.53
C ILE A 37 -0.73 -12.40 -11.46
N ASP A 38 0.29 -12.55 -10.61
CA ASP A 38 0.34 -13.57 -9.55
C ASP A 38 -0.64 -13.26 -8.41
N ASN A 39 -1.24 -12.07 -8.43
CA ASN A 39 -2.12 -11.63 -7.37
C ASN A 39 -3.56 -12.11 -7.61
N THR A 40 -4.15 -12.77 -6.62
CA THR A 40 -5.51 -13.32 -6.66
C THR A 40 -6.62 -12.26 -6.60
N PHE A 41 -6.26 -10.95 -6.59
CA PHE A 41 -7.23 -9.85 -6.48
C PHE A 41 -7.82 -9.39 -7.79
N PHE A 42 -7.55 -10.10 -8.88
CA PHE A 42 -8.10 -9.84 -10.19
C PHE A 42 -8.73 -11.10 -10.76
N GLN A 43 -9.78 -10.90 -11.53
CA GLN A 43 -10.32 -11.94 -12.39
C GLN A 43 -10.72 -11.36 -13.75
N TRP A 44 -10.57 -12.16 -14.79
CA TRP A 44 -11.09 -11.82 -16.09
C TRP A 44 -12.58 -12.15 -16.15
N ILE A 45 -13.39 -11.16 -16.50
CA ILE A 45 -14.84 -11.34 -16.71
C ILE A 45 -15.20 -10.92 -18.13
N LYS A 46 -16.36 -11.39 -18.62
CA LYS A 46 -16.87 -11.04 -19.94
C LYS A 46 -17.07 -9.52 -20.03
N ASP A 47 -16.60 -8.96 -21.13
CA ASP A 47 -16.84 -7.57 -21.47
C ASP A 47 -18.27 -7.38 -22.00
N VAL A 48 -19.09 -6.67 -21.26
CA VAL A 48 -20.47 -6.32 -21.61
C VAL A 48 -20.65 -4.82 -21.68
N GLY A 49 -19.55 -4.07 -21.88
CA GLY A 49 -19.57 -2.61 -21.94
C GLY A 49 -19.61 -1.91 -20.59
N GLN A 50 -19.33 -2.64 -19.49
CA GLN A 50 -19.28 -2.06 -18.14
C GLN A 50 -18.24 -0.95 -18.03
N ARG A 51 -18.51 0.02 -17.12
CA ARG A 51 -17.59 1.12 -16.84
C ARG A 51 -16.24 0.59 -16.38
N ARG A 52 -15.17 1.16 -16.91
CA ARG A 52 -13.79 0.78 -16.59
C ARG A 52 -13.02 1.99 -16.10
N MET A 53 -12.23 1.77 -15.07
CA MET A 53 -11.23 2.73 -14.62
C MET A 53 -9.89 2.45 -15.30
N MET A 54 -9.08 3.47 -15.45
CA MET A 54 -7.74 3.33 -16.00
C MET A 54 -6.73 3.07 -14.89
N MET A 55 -5.74 2.26 -15.20
CA MET A 55 -4.52 2.14 -14.41
C MET A 55 -3.41 2.98 -15.04
N ILE A 56 -2.54 3.51 -14.21
CA ILE A 56 -1.40 4.32 -14.62
C ILE A 56 -0.10 3.77 -14.03
N TRP A 57 0.97 3.86 -14.80
CA TRP A 57 2.30 3.52 -14.35
C TRP A 57 2.93 4.70 -13.60
N LEU A 58 3.32 4.45 -12.35
CA LEU A 58 4.17 5.36 -11.58
C LEU A 58 5.60 4.85 -11.62
N LEU A 59 6.46 5.63 -12.25
CA LEU A 59 7.87 5.32 -12.44
C LEU A 59 8.71 6.30 -11.62
N SER A 60 9.58 5.80 -10.78
CA SER A 60 10.42 6.62 -9.90
C SER A 60 11.73 5.95 -9.58
N PHE A 61 12.69 6.72 -9.06
CA PHE A 61 13.88 6.18 -8.43
C PHE A 61 13.67 6.11 -6.91
N LYS A 62 14.19 5.09 -6.28
CA LYS A 62 14.33 5.04 -4.83
C LYS A 62 15.53 5.91 -4.39
N ALA A 63 15.70 6.08 -3.07
CA ALA A 63 16.83 6.83 -2.52
C ALA A 63 18.21 6.24 -2.90
N ASP A 64 18.27 4.91 -3.11
CA ASP A 64 19.44 4.18 -3.58
C ASP A 64 19.60 4.18 -5.12
N MET A 65 18.83 5.03 -5.81
CA MET A 65 18.76 5.12 -7.28
C MET A 65 18.23 3.87 -7.99
N THR A 66 17.72 2.88 -7.26
CA THR A 66 17.05 1.72 -7.85
C THR A 66 15.74 2.14 -8.52
N MET A 67 15.50 1.65 -9.72
CA MET A 67 14.27 1.92 -10.47
C MET A 67 13.08 1.24 -9.82
N LYS A 68 11.98 1.97 -9.68
CA LYS A 68 10.73 1.49 -9.09
C LYS A 68 9.58 1.77 -10.04
N ALA A 69 8.90 0.71 -10.45
CA ALA A 69 7.66 0.78 -11.21
C ALA A 69 6.50 0.36 -10.30
N ARG A 70 5.37 1.05 -10.39
CA ARG A 70 4.12 0.69 -9.74
C ARG A 70 2.96 0.89 -10.69
N LEU A 71 2.05 -0.07 -10.70
CA LEU A 71 0.79 0.01 -11.42
C LEU A 71 -0.30 0.42 -10.41
N VAL A 72 -0.92 1.57 -10.63
CA VAL A 72 -1.89 2.14 -9.69
C VAL A 72 -3.16 2.54 -10.41
N VAL A 73 -4.29 2.49 -9.72
CA VAL A 73 -5.57 2.97 -10.24
C VAL A 73 -5.54 4.51 -10.34
N ASN A 74 -6.06 5.05 -11.43
CA ASN A 74 -6.30 6.48 -11.52
C ASN A 74 -7.51 6.87 -10.65
N GLY A 75 -7.28 7.08 -9.37
CA GLY A 75 -8.32 7.40 -8.38
C GLY A 75 -9.13 8.65 -8.68
N LYS A 76 -8.62 9.56 -9.54
CA LYS A 76 -9.38 10.73 -10.00
C LYS A 76 -10.58 10.35 -10.87
N MET A 77 -10.60 9.16 -11.43
CA MET A 77 -11.73 8.66 -12.21
C MET A 77 -12.81 8.01 -11.31
N CYS A 78 -12.50 7.71 -10.06
CA CYS A 78 -13.44 7.11 -9.13
C CYS A 78 -14.53 8.12 -8.76
N LYS A 79 -15.79 7.67 -8.83
CA LYS A 79 -16.96 8.50 -8.50
C LYS A 79 -17.51 8.11 -7.14
N PRO A 80 -17.71 9.08 -6.23
CA PRO A 80 -18.36 8.83 -4.94
C PRO A 80 -19.76 8.19 -5.12
N GLY A 81 -20.11 7.23 -4.28
CA GLY A 81 -21.40 6.52 -4.32
C GLY A 81 -21.53 5.49 -5.45
N LEU A 82 -20.64 5.50 -6.46
CA LEU A 82 -20.65 4.55 -7.55
C LEU A 82 -19.47 3.55 -7.48
N ASP A 83 -18.28 4.04 -7.17
CA ASP A 83 -17.05 3.24 -7.13
C ASP A 83 -16.54 3.06 -5.69
N TYR A 84 -16.95 3.91 -4.78
CA TYR A 84 -16.60 3.84 -3.36
C TYR A 84 -17.58 4.64 -2.51
N ASN A 85 -17.65 4.32 -1.22
CA ASN A 85 -18.37 5.12 -0.22
C ASN A 85 -17.50 6.31 0.21
N PRO A 86 -17.91 7.58 0.01
CA PRO A 86 -17.12 8.75 0.38
C PRO A 86 -16.84 8.83 1.89
N ASP A 87 -17.73 8.29 2.73
CA ASP A 87 -17.58 8.25 4.19
C ASP A 87 -16.55 7.19 4.64
N GLU A 88 -16.12 6.33 3.73
CA GLU A 88 -15.18 5.25 3.99
C GLU A 88 -13.82 5.42 3.29
N THR A 89 -13.32 6.64 3.20
CA THR A 89 -12.02 6.94 2.60
C THR A 89 -10.96 7.34 3.62
N TYR A 90 -11.38 7.86 4.76
CA TYR A 90 -10.46 8.32 5.78
C TYR A 90 -9.67 7.16 6.40
N CYS A 91 -8.35 7.29 6.37
CA CYS A 91 -7.41 6.40 7.03
C CYS A 91 -6.63 7.20 8.08
N GLY A 92 -6.92 6.96 9.36
CA GLY A 92 -6.21 7.60 10.45
C GLY A 92 -4.76 7.13 10.55
N ASN A 93 -3.85 8.06 10.78
CA ASN A 93 -2.50 7.80 11.21
C ASN A 93 -2.39 7.99 12.71
N VAL A 94 -1.40 7.37 13.35
CA VAL A 94 -1.05 7.67 14.73
C VAL A 94 -0.68 9.16 14.86
N ALA A 95 -1.15 9.80 15.91
CA ALA A 95 -0.85 11.22 16.16
C ALA A 95 0.63 11.44 16.49
N ALA A 96 1.18 12.56 16.06
CA ALA A 96 2.59 12.90 16.37
C ALA A 96 2.90 12.92 17.87
N THR A 97 1.93 13.34 18.69
CA THR A 97 2.04 13.28 20.15
C THR A 97 2.12 11.84 20.65
N SER A 98 1.31 10.94 20.10
CA SER A 98 1.33 9.51 20.45
C SER A 98 2.66 8.85 20.10
N ILE A 99 3.30 9.25 18.99
CA ILE A 99 4.64 8.78 18.63
C ILE A 99 5.66 9.21 19.69
N LYS A 100 5.58 10.45 20.18
CA LYS A 100 6.46 10.93 21.25
C LYS A 100 6.24 10.15 22.55
N VAL A 101 4.99 9.91 22.93
CA VAL A 101 4.64 9.10 24.10
C VAL A 101 5.16 7.67 23.93
N PHE A 102 5.00 7.08 22.75
CA PHE A 102 5.53 5.76 22.43
C PHE A 102 7.05 5.68 22.69
N PHE A 103 7.84 6.62 22.21
CA PHE A 103 9.29 6.63 22.47
C PHE A 103 9.62 6.89 23.92
N ALA A 104 8.90 7.80 24.60
CA ALA A 104 9.11 8.07 26.03
C ALA A 104 8.83 6.86 26.91
N LEU A 105 7.71 6.16 26.68
CA LEU A 105 7.38 4.93 27.40
C LEU A 105 8.36 3.81 27.07
N SER A 106 8.79 3.69 25.81
CA SER A 106 9.78 2.69 25.42
C SER A 106 11.11 2.90 26.17
N ALA A 107 11.55 4.13 26.30
CA ALA A 107 12.75 4.47 27.07
C ALA A 107 12.57 4.22 28.59
N LEU A 108 11.41 4.61 29.14
CA LEU A 108 11.08 4.43 30.56
C LEU A 108 11.09 2.96 30.99
N TYR A 109 10.50 2.09 30.16
CA TYR A 109 10.40 0.65 30.43
C TYR A 109 11.55 -0.18 29.84
N GLY A 110 12.56 0.45 29.23
CA GLY A 110 13.69 -0.25 28.61
C GLY A 110 13.29 -1.15 27.44
N LEU A 111 12.23 -0.77 26.67
CA LEU A 111 11.70 -1.61 25.60
C LEU A 111 12.61 -1.61 24.38
N THR A 112 12.78 -2.76 23.74
CA THR A 112 13.49 -2.87 22.47
C THR A 112 12.60 -2.38 21.33
N LEU A 113 13.09 -1.38 20.59
CA LEU A 113 12.39 -0.85 19.42
C LEU A 113 12.60 -1.74 18.19
N ARG A 114 11.50 -2.11 17.54
CA ARG A 114 11.52 -2.82 16.25
C ARG A 114 10.59 -2.11 15.29
N GLY A 115 11.00 -2.03 14.03
CA GLY A 115 10.19 -1.50 12.94
C GLY A 115 10.05 -2.52 11.83
N GLY A 116 8.97 -2.46 11.10
CA GLY A 116 8.71 -3.31 9.94
C GLY A 116 7.88 -2.59 8.89
N ASP A 117 8.02 -2.99 7.64
CA ASP A 117 7.21 -2.53 6.51
C ASP A 117 6.41 -3.72 5.96
N LEU A 118 5.13 -3.51 5.69
CA LEU A 118 4.27 -4.52 5.10
C LEU A 118 4.34 -4.42 3.57
N VAL A 119 5.07 -5.34 2.97
CA VAL A 119 5.17 -5.42 1.51
C VAL A 119 3.80 -5.70 0.90
N GLY A 120 3.38 -4.85 -0.04
CA GLY A 120 2.09 -5.02 -0.71
C GLY A 120 0.87 -4.79 0.20
N ALA A 121 0.99 -3.95 1.21
CA ALA A 121 0.00 -3.72 2.28
C ALA A 121 -1.46 -3.66 1.79
N TYR A 122 -1.73 -2.93 0.71
CA TYR A 122 -3.08 -2.87 0.15
C TYR A 122 -3.49 -4.16 -0.56
N LEU A 123 -2.54 -4.83 -1.20
CA LEU A 123 -2.80 -6.02 -1.99
C LEU A 123 -3.14 -7.27 -1.14
N VAL A 124 -2.86 -7.24 0.16
CA VAL A 124 -3.18 -8.36 1.08
C VAL A 124 -4.53 -8.21 1.77
N THR A 125 -5.27 -7.13 1.50
CA THR A 125 -6.57 -6.89 2.11
C THR A 125 -7.71 -7.02 1.10
N PRO A 126 -8.83 -7.66 1.48
CA PRO A 126 -10.01 -7.75 0.62
C PRO A 126 -10.51 -6.37 0.20
N GLY A 127 -10.98 -6.24 -1.03
CA GLY A 127 -11.68 -5.06 -1.50
C GLY A 127 -13.06 -4.92 -0.85
N SER A 128 -13.72 -3.79 -1.09
CA SER A 128 -15.13 -3.65 -0.75
C SER A 128 -15.96 -4.63 -1.59
N LYS A 129 -16.93 -5.29 -0.95
CA LYS A 129 -17.89 -6.15 -1.65
C LYS A 129 -19.06 -5.36 -2.25
N ASP A 130 -19.20 -4.11 -1.86
CA ASP A 130 -20.33 -3.26 -2.23
C ASP A 130 -20.18 -2.64 -3.62
N PHE A 131 -18.96 -2.63 -4.16
CA PHE A 131 -18.66 -2.01 -5.45
C PHE A 131 -17.94 -2.99 -6.37
N ILE A 132 -18.49 -3.18 -7.56
CA ILE A 132 -17.86 -3.97 -8.63
C ILE A 132 -16.99 -3.03 -9.47
N LEU A 133 -15.68 -3.11 -9.29
CA LEU A 133 -14.71 -2.29 -9.97
C LEU A 133 -14.09 -3.04 -11.15
N CYS A 134 -14.22 -2.48 -12.35
CA CYS A 134 -13.56 -3.00 -13.55
C CYS A 134 -12.47 -2.04 -14.02
N MET A 135 -11.38 -2.60 -14.52
CA MET A 135 -10.22 -1.86 -15.03
C MET A 135 -10.05 -2.07 -16.53
N ALA A 136 -9.68 -1.02 -17.22
CA ALA A 136 -9.08 -1.17 -18.54
C ALA A 136 -7.75 -1.93 -18.37
N THR A 137 -7.46 -2.83 -19.30
CA THR A 137 -6.19 -3.58 -19.27
C THR A 137 -5.02 -2.58 -19.32
N PRO A 138 -4.10 -2.64 -18.37
CA PRO A 138 -2.97 -1.71 -18.36
C PRO A 138 -1.96 -2.05 -19.43
N ASP A 139 -1.20 -1.04 -19.85
CA ASP A 139 -0.09 -1.23 -20.80
C ASP A 139 0.88 -2.33 -20.30
N GLY A 140 1.32 -3.18 -21.21
CA GLY A 140 2.22 -4.30 -20.92
C GLY A 140 1.51 -5.60 -20.52
N ILE A 141 0.20 -5.61 -20.37
CA ILE A 141 -0.62 -6.80 -20.08
C ILE A 141 -1.54 -7.06 -21.27
N VAL A 142 -1.64 -8.33 -21.67
CA VAL A 142 -2.53 -8.74 -22.78
C VAL A 142 -3.82 -9.32 -22.20
N ALA A 143 -4.95 -8.68 -22.50
CA ALA A 143 -6.26 -9.18 -22.11
C ALA A 143 -6.69 -10.37 -23.01
N PRO A 144 -7.35 -11.40 -22.45
CA PRO A 144 -8.07 -12.36 -23.26
C PRO A 144 -9.16 -11.66 -24.08
N LYS A 145 -9.40 -12.14 -25.31
CA LYS A 145 -10.37 -11.52 -26.23
C LYS A 145 -11.77 -11.46 -25.59
N GLY A 146 -12.38 -10.28 -25.62
CA GLY A 146 -13.73 -10.08 -25.08
C GLY A 146 -13.82 -10.13 -23.53
N MET A 147 -12.69 -9.97 -22.85
CA MET A 147 -12.64 -9.96 -21.40
C MET A 147 -12.20 -8.59 -20.87
N VAL A 148 -12.58 -8.29 -19.65
CA VAL A 148 -12.19 -7.11 -18.89
C VAL A 148 -11.75 -7.53 -17.48
N LEU A 149 -10.86 -6.77 -16.89
CA LEU A 149 -10.31 -7.05 -15.57
C LEU A 149 -11.25 -6.57 -14.49
N GLN A 150 -11.78 -7.46 -13.66
CA GLN A 150 -12.50 -7.13 -12.44
C GLN A 150 -11.54 -7.15 -11.25
N VAL A 151 -11.66 -6.14 -10.38
CA VAL A 151 -10.87 -6.05 -9.14
C VAL A 151 -11.63 -6.72 -8.00
N LEU A 152 -10.98 -7.62 -7.28
CA LEU A 152 -11.51 -8.34 -6.13
C LEU A 152 -10.92 -7.85 -4.81
N GLY A 153 -9.81 -7.13 -4.86
CA GLY A 153 -9.06 -6.67 -3.70
C GLY A 153 -8.87 -5.15 -3.66
N ASN A 154 -8.04 -4.70 -2.74
CA ASN A 154 -7.62 -3.32 -2.69
C ASN A 154 -6.42 -3.08 -3.62
N LEU A 155 -6.39 -1.92 -4.25
CA LEU A 155 -5.31 -1.50 -5.12
C LEU A 155 -4.77 -0.14 -4.71
N TYR A 156 -3.50 0.10 -5.04
CA TYR A 156 -2.94 1.44 -4.96
C TYR A 156 -3.72 2.41 -5.84
N GLY A 157 -4.08 3.56 -5.29
CA GLY A 157 -4.82 4.60 -5.98
C GLY A 157 -6.34 4.57 -5.80
N LEU A 158 -6.93 3.50 -5.28
CA LEU A 158 -8.35 3.50 -4.90
C LEU A 158 -8.56 4.33 -3.62
N PRO A 159 -9.61 5.17 -3.56
CA PRO A 159 -9.88 6.03 -2.41
C PRO A 159 -10.07 5.29 -1.09
N SER A 160 -10.67 4.09 -1.12
CA SER A 160 -10.98 3.27 0.06
C SER A 160 -9.84 2.35 0.51
N SER A 161 -8.80 2.15 -0.30
CA SER A 161 -7.76 1.14 -0.01
C SER A 161 -7.02 1.37 1.30
N GLY A 162 -6.68 2.62 1.61
CA GLY A 162 -6.03 2.98 2.88
C GLY A 162 -6.89 2.63 4.09
N ARG A 163 -8.19 2.96 4.03
CA ARG A 163 -9.12 2.66 5.11
C ARG A 163 -9.35 1.15 5.29
N ASN A 164 -9.52 0.42 4.19
CA ASN A 164 -9.72 -1.02 4.25
C ASN A 164 -8.51 -1.73 4.85
N PHE A 165 -7.31 -1.34 4.43
CA PHE A 165 -6.07 -1.82 5.03
C PHE A 165 -6.00 -1.50 6.52
N SER A 166 -6.27 -0.25 6.90
CA SER A 166 -6.28 0.20 8.29
C SER A 166 -7.25 -0.62 9.14
N LYS A 167 -8.50 -0.85 8.68
CA LYS A 167 -9.50 -1.69 9.36
C LYS A 167 -8.99 -3.14 9.54
N ALA A 168 -8.36 -3.70 8.51
CA ALA A 168 -7.83 -5.07 8.56
C ALA A 168 -6.69 -5.21 9.58
N VAL A 169 -5.76 -4.26 9.60
CA VAL A 169 -4.67 -4.22 10.59
C VAL A 169 -5.23 -4.06 12.00
N ASP A 170 -6.15 -3.13 12.22
CA ASP A 170 -6.79 -2.91 13.53
C ASP A 170 -7.43 -4.22 14.03
N ALA A 171 -8.17 -4.91 13.17
CA ALA A 171 -8.83 -6.17 13.51
C ALA A 171 -7.82 -7.27 13.92
N ILE A 172 -6.69 -7.37 13.23
CA ILE A 172 -5.62 -8.32 13.56
C ILE A 172 -5.02 -7.99 14.92
N VAL A 173 -4.68 -6.72 15.16
CA VAL A 173 -4.03 -6.28 16.40
C VAL A 173 -4.96 -6.48 17.59
N LEU A 174 -6.24 -6.12 17.45
CA LEU A 174 -7.25 -6.36 18.49
C LEU A 174 -7.45 -7.85 18.78
N LYS A 175 -7.46 -8.70 17.73
CA LYS A 175 -7.55 -10.16 17.87
C LYS A 175 -6.35 -10.75 18.61
N LEU A 176 -5.17 -10.15 18.49
CA LEU A 176 -3.96 -10.53 19.25
C LEU A 176 -4.00 -10.08 20.73
N GLY A 177 -5.10 -9.46 21.16
CA GLY A 177 -5.33 -9.04 22.54
C GLY A 177 -4.76 -7.68 22.91
N TYR A 178 -4.35 -6.87 21.90
CA TYR A 178 -4.02 -5.47 22.13
C TYR A 178 -5.28 -4.64 22.30
N LYS A 179 -5.16 -3.52 23.00
CA LYS A 179 -6.21 -2.51 23.14
C LYS A 179 -5.69 -1.19 22.63
N ASN A 180 -6.49 -0.46 21.87
CA ASN A 180 -6.17 0.91 21.49
C ASN A 180 -6.41 1.86 22.66
N THR A 181 -5.76 3.01 22.62
CA THR A 181 -5.99 4.05 23.63
C THR A 181 -7.23 4.86 23.29
N PRO A 182 -7.93 5.43 24.29
CA PRO A 182 -9.08 6.31 24.03
C PRO A 182 -8.74 7.59 23.28
N TYR A 183 -7.47 8.00 23.34
CA TYR A 183 -7.00 9.26 22.77
C TYR A 183 -6.46 9.11 21.35
N ASP A 184 -6.00 7.91 21.00
CA ASP A 184 -5.46 7.61 19.68
C ASP A 184 -5.77 6.15 19.30
N PRO A 185 -6.69 5.94 18.36
CA PRO A 185 -7.09 4.60 17.92
C PRO A 185 -5.98 3.83 17.18
N LYS A 186 -4.86 4.49 16.85
CA LYS A 186 -3.70 3.87 16.18
C LYS A 186 -2.51 3.63 17.12
N PHE A 187 -2.71 3.88 18.41
CA PHE A 187 -1.77 3.52 19.45
C PHE A 187 -2.35 2.35 20.25
N PHE A 188 -1.74 1.20 20.13
CA PHE A 188 -2.17 -0.04 20.78
C PHE A 188 -1.21 -0.42 21.90
N CYS A 189 -1.78 -1.01 22.96
CA CYS A 189 -1.03 -1.51 24.10
C CYS A 189 -1.56 -2.88 24.53
N LYS A 190 -0.66 -3.75 24.96
CA LYS A 190 -0.95 -5.01 25.64
C LYS A 190 0.01 -5.17 26.80
N TRP A 191 -0.49 -5.59 27.95
CA TRP A 191 0.32 -5.84 29.13
C TRP A 191 0.59 -7.35 29.27
N ILE A 192 1.84 -7.71 29.47
CA ILE A 192 2.28 -9.07 29.80
C ILE A 192 3.22 -8.94 31.00
N ASP A 193 2.88 -9.61 32.09
CA ASP A 193 3.70 -9.62 33.30
C ASP A 193 4.22 -8.25 33.73
N TRP A 194 3.31 -7.27 33.85
CA TRP A 194 3.58 -5.86 34.22
C TRP A 194 4.42 -5.06 33.22
N MET A 195 4.77 -5.64 32.07
CA MET A 195 5.48 -4.95 31.00
C MET A 195 4.54 -4.61 29.85
N PRO A 196 4.53 -3.36 29.37
CA PRO A 196 3.73 -2.97 28.22
C PRO A 196 4.40 -3.39 26.90
N ILE A 197 3.61 -3.93 26.01
CA ILE A 197 3.97 -4.04 24.59
C ILE A 197 3.20 -2.97 23.85
N LEU A 198 3.93 -2.05 23.23
CA LEU A 198 3.37 -0.90 22.55
C LEU A 198 3.48 -1.08 21.03
N VAL A 199 2.41 -0.76 20.31
CA VAL A 199 2.35 -0.86 18.85
C VAL A 199 1.74 0.41 18.29
N VAL A 200 2.40 1.01 17.30
CA VAL A 200 1.89 2.17 16.57
C VAL A 200 1.90 1.87 15.06
N PHE A 201 0.85 2.25 14.38
CA PHE A 201 0.75 2.10 12.93
C PHE A 201 0.57 3.45 12.24
N THR A 202 1.30 3.62 11.15
CA THR A 202 1.04 4.69 10.20
C THR A 202 0.50 4.08 8.91
N ALA A 203 -0.45 4.73 8.26
CA ALA A 203 -0.98 4.28 6.97
C ALA A 203 0.04 4.40 5.83
N THR A 204 1.10 5.14 6.05
CA THR A 204 2.25 5.31 5.17
C THR A 204 3.44 4.52 5.72
N ILE A 205 3.58 3.29 5.28
CA ILE A 205 4.84 2.51 5.14
C ILE A 205 5.62 2.17 6.44
N PHE A 206 5.33 2.71 7.62
CA PHE A 206 6.05 2.37 8.84
C PHE A 206 5.13 1.82 9.93
N ALA A 207 5.11 0.50 10.08
CA ALA A 207 4.63 -0.11 11.30
C ALA A 207 5.81 -0.18 12.28
N GLY A 208 5.80 0.63 13.32
CA GLY A 208 6.69 0.46 14.46
C GLY A 208 6.08 -0.61 15.37
N VAL A 209 6.73 -1.74 15.52
CA VAL A 209 6.37 -2.76 16.50
C VAL A 209 7.44 -2.76 17.57
N VAL A 210 7.06 -2.53 18.82
CA VAL A 210 7.94 -2.70 19.96
C VAL A 210 7.58 -4.02 20.63
N LEU A 211 8.46 -4.97 20.53
CA LEU A 211 8.41 -6.21 21.30
C LEU A 211 9.47 -6.14 22.38
N HIS A 212 9.07 -6.36 23.63
CA HIS A 212 10.00 -6.73 24.66
C HIS A 212 10.20 -8.25 24.55
N ILE A 213 11.44 -8.67 24.32
CA ILE A 213 11.84 -10.07 24.48
C ILE A 213 12.77 -10.09 25.69
N CYS A 214 12.34 -10.74 26.77
CA CYS A 214 13.22 -11.13 27.87
C CYS A 214 14.24 -12.13 27.37
#